data_c07f7bea0e0c548804e342f6e31f172d
#
_entry.id   c07f7bea0e0c548804e342f6e31f172d
#
_cell.length_a   1.000
_cell.length_b   1.000
_cell.length_c   1.000
_cell.angle_alpha   90.00
_cell.angle_beta   90.00
_cell.angle_gamma   90.00
#
_symmetry.space_group_name_H-M   'P 1'
#
loop_
_entity.id
_entity.type
_entity.pdbx_description
1 polymer ?
#
loop_
_entity_poly.entity_id
_entity_poly.type
_entity_poly.pdbx_seq_one_letter_code
_entity_poly.pdbx_strand_id
1 'polypeptide(L)'
;LGGDDGIAVAMALAILDDDSIKHPAIEAVFTVDEEIGMLGAAALDTSVLKGKILLNADSEDERVFTVSCAGGGTVECKVPFQHEPVNGQIFEIKLDQFTGGHSGAEIHLGRANANVAIGRILLNLVQNMDIRIISINGGLPN
;
A
#
# COMPACT_ATOMS: atom_id res chain seq x y z
N LEU A 1 5.15 -14.53 -0.16
CA LEU A 1 6.05 -15.22 0.75
C LEU A 1 7.50 -15.19 0.26
N GLY A 2 8.03 -14.04 -0.11
CA GLY A 2 9.42 -13.85 -0.51
C GLY A 2 9.78 -14.37 -1.91
N GLY A 3 8.79 -14.73 -2.72
CA GLY A 3 9.00 -15.11 -4.10
C GLY A 3 8.77 -13.98 -5.10
N ASP A 4 8.25 -12.90 -4.63
CA ASP A 4 7.92 -11.73 -5.41
C ASP A 4 8.97 -10.62 -5.16
N ASP A 5 9.79 -10.26 -6.14
CA ASP A 5 9.84 -10.90 -7.47
C ASP A 5 11.12 -11.73 -7.65
N GLY A 6 11.14 -12.95 -7.14
CA GLY A 6 12.30 -13.85 -7.19
C GLY A 6 12.70 -14.27 -8.61
N ILE A 7 11.75 -14.28 -9.55
CA ILE A 7 12.06 -14.64 -10.95
C ILE A 7 12.91 -13.57 -11.62
N ALA A 8 12.66 -12.29 -11.36
CA ALA A 8 13.47 -11.20 -11.87
C ALA A 8 14.91 -11.24 -11.32
N VAL A 9 15.05 -11.56 -10.03
CA VAL A 9 16.38 -11.79 -9.41
C VAL A 9 17.11 -12.92 -10.13
N ALA A 10 16.44 -14.06 -10.33
CA ALA A 10 17.05 -15.22 -11.01
C ALA A 10 17.43 -14.89 -12.46
N MET A 11 16.59 -14.16 -13.19
CA MET A 11 16.87 -13.74 -14.57
C MET A 11 18.07 -12.79 -14.64
N ALA A 12 18.16 -11.80 -13.78
CA ALA A 12 19.27 -10.88 -13.71
C ALA A 12 20.59 -11.62 -13.43
N LEU A 13 20.59 -12.51 -12.46
CA LEU A 13 21.75 -13.33 -12.12
C LEU A 13 22.16 -14.26 -13.26
N ALA A 14 21.20 -14.91 -13.93
CA ALA A 14 21.48 -15.79 -15.06
C ALA A 14 22.13 -15.03 -16.24
N ILE A 15 21.66 -13.81 -16.54
CA ILE A 15 22.25 -12.99 -17.60
C ILE A 15 23.69 -12.58 -17.24
N LEU A 16 23.93 -12.26 -15.96
CA LEU A 16 25.26 -11.84 -15.50
C LEU A 16 26.25 -12.99 -15.39
N ASP A 17 25.78 -14.23 -15.25
CA ASP A 17 26.62 -15.44 -15.10
C ASP A 17 26.92 -16.13 -16.43
N ASP A 18 26.16 -15.89 -17.50
CA ASP A 18 26.31 -16.58 -18.79
C ASP A 18 26.90 -15.66 -19.87
N ASP A 19 28.19 -15.82 -20.10
CA ASP A 19 28.94 -15.09 -21.14
C ASP A 19 28.43 -15.33 -22.58
N SER A 20 27.58 -16.33 -22.81
CA SER A 20 26.99 -16.60 -24.12
C SER A 20 25.82 -15.67 -24.44
N ILE A 21 25.19 -15.08 -23.44
CA ILE A 21 24.09 -14.14 -23.58
C ILE A 21 24.62 -12.77 -23.95
N LYS A 22 24.29 -12.30 -25.14
CA LYS A 22 24.68 -10.95 -25.58
C LYS A 22 23.78 -9.90 -24.96
N HIS A 23 24.36 -9.02 -24.16
CA HIS A 23 23.65 -7.91 -23.51
C HIS A 23 24.52 -6.64 -23.50
N PRO A 24 23.89 -5.43 -23.39
CA PRO A 24 24.65 -4.22 -23.09
C PRO A 24 25.14 -4.25 -21.63
N ALA A 25 25.82 -3.19 -21.20
CA ALA A 25 26.16 -3.05 -19.78
C ALA A 25 24.89 -3.06 -18.92
N ILE A 26 24.88 -3.89 -17.88
CA ILE A 26 23.77 -4.10 -16.97
C ILE A 26 24.20 -3.72 -15.56
N GLU A 27 23.32 -3.06 -14.86
CA GLU A 27 23.35 -2.84 -13.41
C GLU A 27 22.11 -3.50 -12.82
N ALA A 28 22.29 -4.59 -12.07
CA ALA A 28 21.20 -5.25 -11.37
C ALA A 28 21.02 -4.59 -10.01
N VAL A 29 19.83 -4.08 -9.76
CA VAL A 29 19.47 -3.40 -8.52
C VAL A 29 18.40 -4.21 -7.79
N PHE A 30 18.70 -4.66 -6.59
CA PHE A 30 17.78 -5.37 -5.71
C PHE A 30 17.50 -4.53 -4.48
N THR A 31 16.25 -4.30 -4.21
CA THR A 31 15.82 -3.56 -3.03
C THR A 31 15.10 -4.48 -2.05
N VAL A 32 14.96 -4.04 -0.82
CA VAL A 32 14.26 -4.76 0.26
C VAL A 32 13.05 -3.96 0.72
N ASP A 33 12.14 -4.64 1.43
CA ASP A 33 11.00 -3.99 2.10
C ASP A 33 10.06 -3.24 1.14
N GLU A 34 9.81 -3.80 -0.05
CA GLU A 34 8.88 -3.22 -1.02
C GLU A 34 7.47 -3.18 -0.43
N GLU A 35 7.00 -4.32 0.10
CA GLU A 35 5.64 -4.56 0.62
C GLU A 35 5.26 -3.67 1.83
N ILE A 36 6.25 -3.17 2.55
CA ILE A 36 6.03 -2.31 3.72
C ILE A 36 6.31 -0.83 3.45
N GLY A 37 6.37 -0.44 2.18
CA GLY A 37 6.49 0.94 1.75
C GLY A 37 7.78 1.27 1.01
N MET A 38 8.38 0.32 0.33
CA MET A 38 9.57 0.52 -0.54
C MET A 38 10.75 1.15 0.22
N LEU A 39 10.99 0.73 1.46
CA LEU A 39 12.00 1.35 2.33
C LEU A 39 13.41 1.23 1.74
N GLY A 40 13.75 0.09 1.15
CA GLY A 40 15.04 -0.11 0.50
C GLY A 40 15.22 0.78 -0.72
N ALA A 41 14.19 0.93 -1.55
CA ALA A 41 14.23 1.81 -2.71
C ALA A 41 14.37 3.29 -2.30
N ALA A 42 13.67 3.71 -1.24
CA ALA A 42 13.76 5.07 -0.72
C ALA A 42 15.14 5.41 -0.13
N ALA A 43 15.84 4.40 0.42
CA ALA A 43 17.17 4.56 1.01
C ALA A 43 18.32 4.38 0.01
N LEU A 44 18.02 3.96 -1.23
CA LEU A 44 19.04 3.66 -2.23
C LEU A 44 19.76 4.94 -2.68
N ASP A 45 21.09 4.92 -2.62
CA ASP A 45 21.91 5.94 -3.27
C ASP A 45 21.99 5.68 -4.78
N THR A 46 21.17 6.38 -5.53
CA THR A 46 21.10 6.27 -6.99
C THR A 46 22.26 6.96 -7.70
N SER A 47 23.11 7.72 -7.01
CA SER A 47 24.25 8.44 -7.62
C SER A 47 25.32 7.52 -8.21
N VAL A 48 25.39 6.28 -7.73
CA VAL A 48 26.33 5.27 -8.22
C VAL A 48 25.88 4.61 -9.53
N LEU A 49 24.59 4.73 -9.88
CA LEU A 49 24.02 4.11 -11.07
C LEU A 49 24.36 4.93 -12.33
N LYS A 50 24.71 4.21 -13.39
CA LYS A 50 25.08 4.79 -14.70
C LYS A 50 24.05 4.52 -15.79
N GLY A 51 23.20 3.53 -15.58
CA GLY A 51 22.13 3.14 -16.49
C GLY A 51 21.21 4.32 -16.81
N LYS A 52 20.72 4.37 -18.06
CA LYS A 52 19.77 5.40 -18.54
C LYS A 52 18.41 4.81 -18.87
N ILE A 53 18.30 3.50 -18.84
CA ILE A 53 17.06 2.75 -19.06
C ILE A 53 16.84 1.90 -17.83
N LEU A 54 15.68 2.04 -17.20
CA LEU A 54 15.23 1.20 -16.10
C LEU A 54 14.23 0.19 -16.65
N LEU A 55 14.49 -1.09 -16.39
CA LEU A 55 13.53 -2.17 -16.62
C LEU A 55 13.11 -2.70 -15.27
N ASN A 56 11.85 -2.47 -14.91
CA ASN A 56 11.24 -3.06 -13.74
C ASN A 56 10.52 -4.34 -14.16
N ALA A 57 10.91 -5.47 -13.58
CA ALA A 57 10.34 -6.77 -13.91
C ALA A 57 9.19 -7.18 -12.98
N ASP A 58 8.92 -6.37 -11.97
CA ASP A 58 7.81 -6.56 -11.04
C ASP A 58 6.50 -6.12 -11.70
N SER A 59 5.86 -7.06 -12.42
CA SER A 59 4.60 -6.84 -13.14
C SER A 59 3.81 -8.13 -13.25
N GLU A 60 2.51 -8.05 -13.03
CA GLU A 60 1.60 -9.21 -13.03
C GLU A 60 1.12 -9.61 -14.43
N ASP A 61 1.06 -8.66 -15.36
CA ASP A 61 0.46 -8.86 -16.68
C ASP A 61 1.49 -9.24 -17.74
N GLU A 62 1.34 -10.45 -18.31
CA GLU A 62 2.18 -10.88 -19.42
C GLU A 62 1.99 -9.99 -20.65
N ARG A 63 3.10 -9.64 -21.30
CA ARG A 63 3.13 -8.86 -22.56
C ARG A 63 2.59 -7.43 -22.43
N VAL A 64 2.44 -6.93 -21.23
CA VAL A 64 2.05 -5.55 -20.97
C VAL A 64 3.25 -4.78 -20.44
N PHE A 65 3.56 -3.65 -21.07
CA PHE A 65 4.53 -2.69 -20.55
C PHE A 65 3.80 -1.58 -19.82
N THR A 66 3.92 -1.58 -18.51
CA THR A 66 3.38 -0.50 -17.68
C THR A 66 4.34 0.68 -17.71
N VAL A 67 3.85 1.84 -18.14
CA VAL A 67 4.67 3.04 -18.34
C VAL A 67 4.43 4.12 -17.28
N SER A 68 3.52 3.87 -16.37
CA SER A 68 3.19 4.78 -15.26
C SER A 68 2.56 4.01 -14.11
N CYS A 69 2.61 4.58 -12.93
CA CYS A 69 1.94 4.05 -11.74
C CYS A 69 1.14 5.15 -11.04
N ALA A 70 0.22 4.74 -10.16
CA ALA A 70 -0.45 5.65 -9.26
C ALA A 70 0.51 6.13 -8.18
N GLY A 71 0.37 7.37 -7.76
CA GLY A 71 1.06 7.87 -6.58
C GLY A 71 0.22 7.67 -5.33
N GLY A 72 0.86 7.57 -4.18
CA GLY A 72 0.22 7.47 -2.88
C GLY A 72 0.84 8.41 -1.87
N GLY A 73 0.13 8.64 -0.78
CA GLY A 73 0.63 9.42 0.34
C GLY A 73 -0.10 9.06 1.62
N THR A 74 0.61 9.13 2.74
CA THR A 74 0.05 8.89 4.06
C THR A 74 -0.03 10.20 4.83
N VAL A 75 -1.19 10.45 5.42
CA VAL A 75 -1.40 11.59 6.32
C VAL A 75 -1.75 11.06 7.70
N GLU A 76 -0.89 11.33 8.67
CA GLU A 76 -1.17 11.02 10.07
C GLU A 76 -1.88 12.19 10.73
N CYS A 77 -3.13 11.98 11.15
CA CYS A 77 -3.92 12.98 11.86
C CYS A 77 -3.93 12.66 13.36
N LYS A 78 -3.36 13.56 14.17
CA LYS A 78 -3.38 13.45 15.63
C LYS A 78 -4.42 14.41 16.19
N VAL A 79 -5.51 13.87 16.70
CA VAL A 79 -6.59 14.64 17.30
C VAL A 79 -6.53 14.47 18.82
N PRO A 80 -6.21 15.54 19.60
CA PRO A 80 -6.23 15.46 21.05
C PRO A 80 -7.67 15.35 21.54
N PHE A 81 -7.90 14.51 22.53
CA PHE A 81 -9.19 14.36 23.17
C PHE A 81 -9.03 14.14 24.69
N GLN A 82 -10.10 14.32 25.42
CA GLN A 82 -10.16 14.06 26.85
C GLN A 82 -11.17 12.96 27.15
N HIS A 83 -10.86 12.14 28.13
CA HIS A 83 -11.80 11.13 28.65
C HIS A 83 -12.69 11.75 29.70
N GLU A 84 -13.98 11.56 29.55
CA GLU A 84 -14.99 12.00 30.53
C GLU A 84 -15.79 10.79 31.02
N PRO A 85 -16.08 10.69 32.30
CA PRO A 85 -16.99 9.66 32.80
C PRO A 85 -18.42 9.99 32.35
N VAL A 86 -19.04 9.04 31.69
CA VAL A 86 -20.44 9.18 31.25
C VAL A 86 -21.28 7.99 31.73
N ASN A 87 -22.54 8.26 32.04
CA ASN A 87 -23.55 7.25 32.31
C ASN A 87 -24.48 7.15 31.11
N GLY A 88 -24.70 5.94 30.60
CA GLY A 88 -25.55 5.73 29.45
C GLY A 88 -25.60 4.26 29.03
N GLN A 89 -26.34 3.99 27.98
CA GLN A 89 -26.36 2.68 27.35
C GLN A 89 -25.20 2.59 26.37
N ILE A 90 -24.56 1.43 26.33
CA ILE A 90 -23.46 1.14 25.42
C ILE A 90 -24.03 0.42 24.20
N PHE A 91 -23.65 0.89 23.02
CA PHE A 91 -23.96 0.28 21.73
C PHE A 91 -22.68 -0.01 20.98
N GLU A 92 -22.67 -1.11 20.25
CA GLU A 92 -21.64 -1.44 19.27
C GLU A 92 -22.21 -1.24 17.86
N ILE A 93 -21.48 -0.53 17.03
CA ILE A 93 -21.79 -0.41 15.61
C ILE A 93 -20.66 -1.11 14.85
N LYS A 94 -20.99 -2.17 14.15
CA LYS A 94 -20.05 -2.94 13.36
C LYS A 94 -20.38 -2.81 11.87
N LEU A 95 -19.39 -2.41 11.09
CA LEU A 95 -19.45 -2.44 9.64
C LEU A 95 -18.46 -3.49 9.13
N ASP A 96 -18.98 -4.55 8.53
CA ASP A 96 -18.17 -5.66 8.00
C ASP A 96 -18.69 -6.16 6.66
N GLN A 97 -18.04 -7.19 6.13
CA GLN A 97 -18.36 -7.84 4.86
C GLN A 97 -18.28 -6.93 3.64
N PHE A 98 -17.53 -5.82 3.73
CA PHE A 98 -17.23 -5.02 2.56
C PHE A 98 -16.21 -5.76 1.69
N THR A 99 -16.41 -5.67 0.39
CA THR A 99 -15.42 -6.19 -0.56
C THR A 99 -14.19 -5.31 -0.51
N GLY A 100 -13.08 -5.89 -0.08
CA GLY A 100 -11.77 -5.25 -0.11
C GLY A 100 -11.24 -5.12 -1.54
N GLY A 101 -10.00 -4.72 -1.67
CA GLY A 101 -9.32 -4.63 -2.96
C GLY A 101 -7.97 -3.97 -2.82
N HIS A 102 -7.12 -4.23 -3.80
CA HIS A 102 -5.79 -3.65 -3.86
C HIS A 102 -5.85 -2.13 -4.02
N SER A 103 -5.12 -1.40 -3.18
CA SER A 103 -5.15 0.07 -3.13
C SER A 103 -4.65 0.76 -4.41
N GLY A 104 -3.78 0.12 -5.16
CA GLY A 104 -3.29 0.59 -6.45
C GLY A 104 -4.12 0.06 -7.62
N ALA A 105 -4.09 -1.25 -7.85
CA ALA A 105 -4.66 -1.88 -9.04
C ALA A 105 -6.19 -1.80 -9.11
N GLU A 106 -6.89 -1.79 -7.97
CA GLU A 106 -8.35 -1.84 -7.91
C GLU A 106 -9.02 -0.57 -7.37
N ILE A 107 -8.27 0.50 -7.09
CA ILE A 107 -8.82 1.75 -6.55
C ILE A 107 -9.88 2.36 -7.47
N HIS A 108 -9.77 2.16 -8.78
CA HIS A 108 -10.71 2.63 -9.79
C HIS A 108 -12.09 1.97 -9.70
N LEU A 109 -12.22 0.82 -9.02
CA LEU A 109 -13.49 0.12 -8.84
C LEU A 109 -14.42 0.82 -7.82
N GLY A 110 -13.92 1.80 -7.09
CA GLY A 110 -14.73 2.63 -6.18
C GLY A 110 -15.42 1.84 -5.07
N ARG A 111 -14.80 0.79 -4.57
CA ARG A 111 -15.36 -0.05 -3.50
C ARG A 111 -15.55 0.75 -2.22
N ALA A 112 -16.50 0.32 -1.41
CA ALA A 112 -16.83 1.02 -0.18
C ALA A 112 -15.69 0.91 0.85
N ASN A 113 -15.34 2.04 1.45
CA ASN A 113 -14.37 2.11 2.54
C ASN A 113 -15.12 2.14 3.88
N ALA A 114 -14.87 1.16 4.74
CA ALA A 114 -15.54 1.03 6.04
C ALA A 114 -15.27 2.23 6.96
N ASN A 115 -14.05 2.78 6.95
CA ASN A 115 -13.71 3.95 7.77
C ASN A 115 -14.47 5.20 7.34
N VAL A 116 -14.64 5.39 6.02
CA VAL A 116 -15.46 6.50 5.50
C VAL A 116 -16.93 6.31 5.86
N ALA A 117 -17.43 5.08 5.75
CA ALA A 117 -18.82 4.78 6.06
C ALA A 117 -19.13 4.98 7.55
N ILE A 118 -18.30 4.46 8.46
CA ILE A 118 -18.51 4.66 9.92
C ILE A 118 -18.37 6.13 10.29
N GLY A 119 -17.45 6.87 9.69
CA GLY A 119 -17.30 8.30 9.93
C GLY A 119 -18.56 9.09 9.57
N ARG A 120 -19.24 8.76 8.47
CA ARG A 120 -20.52 9.37 8.08
C ARG A 120 -21.65 9.02 9.04
N ILE A 121 -21.71 7.77 9.50
CA ILE A 121 -22.70 7.34 10.50
C ILE A 121 -22.48 8.09 11.81
N LEU A 122 -21.27 8.12 12.32
CA LEU A 122 -20.94 8.82 13.56
C LEU A 122 -21.23 10.31 13.46
N LEU A 123 -20.89 10.95 12.35
CA LEU A 123 -21.22 12.37 12.12
C LEU A 123 -22.73 12.60 12.20
N ASN A 124 -23.53 11.75 11.58
CA ASN A 124 -25.01 11.87 11.67
C ASN A 124 -25.51 11.66 13.10
N LEU A 125 -24.95 10.69 13.81
CA LEU A 125 -25.35 10.42 15.19
C LEU A 125 -25.04 11.60 16.11
N VAL A 126 -23.84 12.19 16.05
CA VAL A 126 -23.49 13.33 16.93
C VAL A 126 -24.30 14.59 16.64
N GLN A 127 -24.82 14.73 15.42
CA GLN A 127 -25.70 15.85 15.07
C GLN A 127 -27.11 15.72 15.63
N ASN A 128 -27.56 14.49 15.92
CA ASN A 128 -28.94 14.20 16.30
C ASN A 128 -29.09 13.62 17.71
N MET A 129 -27.99 13.20 18.34
CA MET A 129 -27.97 12.53 19.62
C MET A 129 -26.77 12.97 20.44
N ASP A 130 -26.90 12.97 21.76
CA ASP A 130 -25.75 13.14 22.66
C ASP A 130 -25.05 11.80 22.84
N ILE A 131 -24.01 11.56 22.02
CA ILE A 131 -23.20 10.35 22.08
C ILE A 131 -21.78 10.67 22.48
N ARG A 132 -21.12 9.66 23.03
CA ARG A 132 -19.68 9.66 23.30
C ARG A 132 -19.07 8.41 22.72
N ILE A 133 -17.90 8.55 22.09
CA ILE A 133 -17.19 7.42 21.50
C ILE A 133 -16.30 6.82 22.59
N ILE A 134 -16.47 5.53 22.87
CA ILE A 134 -15.65 4.78 23.81
C ILE A 134 -14.39 4.27 23.11
N SER A 135 -14.56 3.68 21.95
CA SER A 135 -13.46 3.19 21.12
C SER A 135 -13.88 3.15 19.65
N ILE A 136 -12.91 3.23 18.78
CA ILE A 136 -13.09 3.01 17.36
C ILE A 136 -11.88 2.21 16.85
N ASN A 137 -12.15 1.09 16.20
CA ASN A 137 -11.11 0.23 15.66
C ASN A 137 -11.58 -0.28 14.30
N GLY A 138 -10.68 -0.34 13.35
CA GLY A 138 -10.99 -0.88 12.03
C GLY A 138 -10.09 -0.35 10.94
N GLY A 139 -10.36 -0.84 9.75
CA GLY A 139 -9.51 -0.63 8.60
C GLY A 139 -8.32 -1.59 8.61
N LEU A 140 -8.24 -2.38 7.56
CA LEU A 140 -7.06 -3.18 7.30
C LEU A 140 -6.26 -2.44 6.23
N PRO A 141 -4.95 -2.27 6.39
CA PRO A 141 -4.11 -1.91 5.27
C PRO A 141 -4.14 -3.07 4.28
N ASN A 142 -4.29 -2.78 3.02
CA ASN A 142 -4.15 -3.76 1.95
C ASN A 142 -2.71 -3.84 1.54
#